data_2d8fbacb9d1ed967f40e5dfec9e9e320
#
_entry.id   2d8fbacb9d1ed967f40e5dfec9e9e320
#
_cell.length_a   1.000
_cell.length_b   1.000
_cell.length_c   1.000
_cell.angle_alpha   90.00
_cell.angle_beta   90.00
_cell.angle_gamma   90.00
#
_symmetry.space_group_name_H-M   'P 1'
#
loop_
_entity.id
_entity.type
_entity.pdbx_description
1 polymer ?
#
loop_
_entity_poly.entity_id
_entity_poly.type
_entity_poly.pdbx_seq_one_letter_code
_entity_poly.pdbx_strand_id
1 'polypeptide(L)'
;PHRCPPSPYERACLIAGLFKQRKIKGKVIILDPKDSPRPITGGFQEAFENLYKDQIVYVPKATIKEVDPYNKQIKTSAGDFKFDHSILMAPHQAGDMAWKAGLIGKNAEGKPTGWAGVDPFFLNMKDDPDVYVIGDAVGIVSPHFNFYPKAGHVANAHAKIVARYIAERVKGRQPQYALPDNLCFMMVNTAPREDVAVRFKYYVNDKGIIIQDQDDDNLRRDELVTEDFAWAGRMYQDMFG
;
A
#
# COMPACT_ATOMS: atom_id res chain seq x y z
N PRO A 1 -10.26 3.93 -2.95
CA PRO A 1 -9.16 4.39 -2.09
C PRO A 1 -7.81 3.95 -2.65
N HIS A 2 -6.76 4.70 -2.30
CA HIS A 2 -5.39 4.36 -2.64
C HIS A 2 -4.93 3.11 -1.88
N ARG A 3 -4.21 2.18 -2.56
CA ARG A 3 -3.88 0.85 -2.01
C ARG A 3 -2.43 0.69 -1.55
N CYS A 4 -1.61 1.74 -1.61
CA CYS A 4 -0.35 1.85 -0.90
C CYS A 4 -0.48 2.95 0.16
N PRO A 5 -1.03 2.67 1.34
CA PRO A 5 -1.45 3.68 2.31
C PRO A 5 -0.35 4.65 2.75
N PRO A 6 0.93 4.23 2.99
CA PRO A 6 1.98 5.13 3.45
C PRO A 6 2.56 6.04 2.33
N SER A 7 2.44 5.65 1.07
CA SER A 7 3.09 6.33 -0.06
C SER A 7 2.83 7.86 -0.14
N PRO A 8 1.61 8.37 0.11
CA PRO A 8 1.39 9.83 0.08
C PRO A 8 2.16 10.56 1.18
N TYR A 9 2.31 9.95 2.34
CA TYR A 9 2.98 10.56 3.49
C TYR A 9 4.49 10.58 3.32
N GLU A 10 5.07 9.45 2.89
CA GLU A 10 6.47 9.36 2.54
C GLU A 10 6.83 10.38 1.45
N ARG A 11 6.04 10.45 0.37
CA ARG A 11 6.25 11.43 -0.70
C ARG A 11 6.20 12.86 -0.18
N ALA A 12 5.31 13.17 0.74
CA ALA A 12 5.25 14.49 1.37
C ALA A 12 6.53 14.80 2.16
N CYS A 13 7.06 13.83 2.92
CA CYS A 13 8.33 13.96 3.63
C CYS A 13 9.50 14.18 2.67
N LEU A 14 9.57 13.43 1.57
CA LEU A 14 10.64 13.57 0.57
C LEU A 14 10.60 14.96 -0.10
N ILE A 15 9.42 15.46 -0.44
CA ILE A 15 9.26 16.82 -1.03
C ILE A 15 9.62 17.89 0.01
N ALA A 16 9.17 17.77 1.25
CA ALA A 16 9.50 18.70 2.32
C ALA A 16 11.01 18.70 2.63
N GLY A 17 11.64 17.52 2.63
CA GLY A 17 13.09 17.37 2.74
C GLY A 17 13.83 18.08 1.63
N LEU A 18 13.37 17.94 0.38
CA LEU A 18 13.93 18.67 -0.77
C LEU A 18 13.78 20.20 -0.60
N PHE A 19 12.61 20.66 -0.15
CA PHE A 19 12.37 22.10 0.10
C PHE A 19 13.33 22.63 1.16
N LYS A 20 13.50 21.89 2.26
CA LYS A 20 14.44 22.23 3.34
C LYS A 20 15.89 22.30 2.86
N GLN A 21 16.35 21.27 2.13
CA GLN A 21 17.72 21.21 1.60
C GLN A 21 18.02 22.33 0.60
N ARG A 22 17.07 22.63 -0.28
CA ARG A 22 17.21 23.66 -1.33
C ARG A 22 16.76 25.06 -0.90
N LYS A 23 16.33 25.22 0.36
CA LYS A 23 15.80 26.49 0.90
C LYS A 23 14.63 27.04 0.07
N ILE A 24 13.79 26.15 -0.47
CA ILE A 24 12.60 26.51 -1.24
C ILE A 24 11.51 26.93 -0.24
N LYS A 25 10.94 28.11 -0.45
CA LYS A 25 9.76 28.57 0.29
C LYS A 25 8.52 27.91 -0.31
N GLY A 26 8.00 26.89 0.34
CA GLY A 26 6.83 26.16 -0.10
C GLY A 26 6.24 25.32 1.03
N LYS A 27 5.00 24.86 0.83
CA LYS A 27 4.31 23.95 1.75
C LYS A 27 3.76 22.74 0.99
N VAL A 28 3.79 21.60 1.62
CA VAL A 28 3.11 20.39 1.17
C VAL A 28 1.85 20.23 2.00
N ILE A 29 0.68 20.29 1.37
CA ILE A 29 -0.60 20.09 2.04
C ILE A 29 -1.09 18.69 1.73
N ILE A 30 -1.26 17.85 2.75
CA ILE A 30 -1.79 16.50 2.63
C ILE A 30 -3.29 16.57 2.91
N LEU A 31 -4.12 16.34 1.90
CA LEU A 31 -5.57 16.25 2.03
C LEU A 31 -5.95 14.77 2.17
N ASP A 32 -6.25 14.34 3.37
CA ASP A 32 -6.50 12.93 3.69
C ASP A 32 -7.95 12.71 4.13
N PRO A 33 -8.71 11.80 3.50
CA PRO A 33 -10.06 11.47 3.96
C PRO A 33 -10.10 10.73 5.31
N LYS A 34 -8.95 10.22 5.82
CA LYS A 34 -8.83 9.55 7.11
C LYS A 34 -8.66 10.55 8.26
N ASP A 35 -8.82 10.05 9.49
CA ASP A 35 -8.61 10.84 10.71
C ASP A 35 -7.13 11.05 11.03
N SER A 36 -6.28 10.11 10.62
CA SER A 36 -4.84 10.12 10.88
C SER A 36 -4.07 9.37 9.80
N PRO A 37 -2.77 9.65 9.62
CA PRO A 37 -1.93 8.86 8.71
C PRO A 37 -1.87 7.40 9.19
N ARG A 38 -2.02 6.44 8.26
CA ARG A 38 -1.96 5.00 8.53
C ARG A 38 -1.31 4.26 7.37
N PRO A 39 -0.47 3.24 7.63
CA PRO A 39 0.03 2.78 8.94
C PRO A 39 1.04 3.77 9.53
N ILE A 40 1.62 3.43 10.69
CA ILE A 40 2.69 4.20 11.35
C ILE A 40 2.25 5.63 11.68
N THR A 41 1.12 5.73 12.36
CA THR A 41 0.54 7.02 12.74
C THR A 41 1.54 7.89 13.50
N GLY A 42 2.22 7.35 14.53
CA GLY A 42 3.16 8.11 15.37
C GLY A 42 4.38 8.58 14.60
N GLY A 43 4.96 7.74 13.73
CA GLY A 43 6.14 8.09 12.94
C GLY A 43 5.86 9.21 11.94
N PHE A 44 4.72 9.17 11.24
CA PHE A 44 4.35 10.25 10.32
C PHE A 44 3.91 11.52 11.04
N GLN A 45 3.19 11.43 12.15
CA GLN A 45 2.85 12.61 12.95
C GLN A 45 4.11 13.30 13.48
N GLU A 46 5.07 12.55 14.02
CA GLU A 46 6.35 13.11 14.44
C GLU A 46 7.06 13.84 13.29
N ALA A 47 7.09 13.23 12.10
CA ALA A 47 7.71 13.86 10.94
C ALA A 47 6.98 15.15 10.53
N PHE A 48 5.66 15.18 10.55
CA PHE A 48 4.88 16.35 10.13
C PHE A 48 4.93 17.49 11.16
N GLU A 49 4.81 17.17 12.44
CA GLU A 49 4.64 18.15 13.53
C GLU A 49 5.98 18.67 14.07
N ASN A 50 7.05 17.88 13.95
CA ASN A 50 8.36 18.23 14.48
C ASN A 50 9.39 18.46 13.37
N LEU A 51 9.67 17.41 12.56
CA LEU A 51 10.72 17.48 11.55
C LEU A 51 10.43 18.48 10.44
N TYR A 52 9.16 18.55 9.98
CA TYR A 52 8.68 19.38 8.87
C TYR A 52 7.52 20.30 9.24
N LYS A 53 7.42 20.73 10.50
CA LYS A 53 6.31 21.56 11.02
C LYS A 53 6.03 22.82 10.20
N ASP A 54 7.06 23.39 9.55
CA ASP A 54 6.95 24.60 8.73
C ASP A 54 6.68 24.30 7.24
N GLN A 55 6.86 23.04 6.81
CA GLN A 55 6.72 22.61 5.42
C GLN A 55 5.52 21.73 5.16
N ILE A 56 5.09 20.89 6.13
CA ILE A 56 3.96 19.98 5.95
C ILE A 56 2.75 20.47 6.73
N VAL A 57 1.59 20.44 6.07
CA VAL A 57 0.27 20.64 6.70
C VAL A 57 -0.58 19.39 6.45
N TYR A 58 -0.89 18.65 7.49
CA TYR A 58 -1.80 17.51 7.40
C TYR A 58 -3.23 17.94 7.70
N VAL A 59 -4.14 17.69 6.74
CA VAL A 59 -5.57 18.02 6.85
C VAL A 59 -6.36 16.70 6.87
N PRO A 60 -6.78 16.22 8.04
CA PRO A 60 -7.61 15.03 8.16
C PRO A 60 -9.04 15.28 7.67
N LYS A 61 -9.78 14.19 7.41
CA LYS A 61 -11.20 14.20 6.99
C LYS A 61 -11.47 15.03 5.73
N ALA A 62 -10.45 15.22 4.89
CA ALA A 62 -10.50 16.02 3.69
C ALA A 62 -10.83 15.15 2.46
N THR A 63 -12.08 14.72 2.36
CA THR A 63 -12.56 14.00 1.18
C THR A 63 -12.67 14.96 0.01
N ILE A 64 -11.98 14.69 -1.09
CA ILE A 64 -12.03 15.50 -2.31
C ILE A 64 -13.42 15.38 -2.93
N LYS A 65 -14.03 16.52 -3.25
CA LYS A 65 -15.33 16.67 -3.90
C LYS A 65 -15.19 17.10 -5.36
N GLU A 66 -14.26 18.01 -5.61
CA GLU A 66 -14.07 18.60 -6.93
C GLU A 66 -12.59 19.03 -7.09
N VAL A 67 -12.07 18.91 -8.29
CA VAL A 67 -10.75 19.43 -8.66
C VAL A 67 -10.92 20.34 -9.86
N ASP A 68 -10.55 21.61 -9.72
CA ASP A 68 -10.49 22.57 -10.80
C ASP A 68 -9.02 22.80 -11.21
N PRO A 69 -8.56 22.18 -12.30
CA PRO A 69 -7.18 22.32 -12.76
C PRO A 69 -6.88 23.71 -13.37
N TYR A 70 -7.89 24.42 -13.84
CA TYR A 70 -7.73 25.73 -14.48
C TYR A 70 -7.53 26.83 -13.45
N ASN A 71 -8.35 26.84 -12.39
CA ASN A 71 -8.22 27.77 -11.27
C ASN A 71 -7.28 27.25 -10.17
N LYS A 72 -6.70 26.04 -10.36
CA LYS A 72 -5.80 25.38 -9.42
C LYS A 72 -6.40 25.29 -8.01
N GLN A 73 -7.61 24.76 -7.92
CA GLN A 73 -8.35 24.63 -6.68
C GLN A 73 -8.85 23.21 -6.46
N ILE A 74 -8.80 22.75 -5.21
CA ILE A 74 -9.40 21.48 -4.77
C ILE A 74 -10.43 21.80 -3.69
N LYS A 75 -11.69 21.39 -3.91
CA LYS A 75 -12.76 21.47 -2.90
C LYS A 75 -12.85 20.15 -2.15
N THR A 76 -12.89 20.22 -0.84
CA THR A 76 -12.98 19.06 0.04
C THR A 76 -14.08 19.20 1.08
N SER A 77 -14.29 18.15 1.88
CA SER A 77 -15.16 18.21 3.07
C SER A 77 -14.59 19.11 4.18
N ALA A 78 -13.27 19.36 4.18
CA ALA A 78 -12.57 20.18 5.18
C ALA A 78 -12.28 21.62 4.72
N GLY A 79 -12.75 22.02 3.54
CA GLY A 79 -12.56 23.35 2.96
C GLY A 79 -11.98 23.30 1.56
N ASP A 80 -11.69 24.48 1.04
CA ASP A 80 -11.14 24.71 -0.31
C ASP A 80 -9.66 25.06 -0.24
N PHE A 81 -8.87 24.44 -1.13
CA PHE A 81 -7.42 24.59 -1.15
C PHE A 81 -6.96 25.01 -2.53
N LYS A 82 -6.14 26.07 -2.60
CA LYS A 82 -5.41 26.44 -3.81
C LYS A 82 -4.06 25.73 -3.85
N PHE A 83 -3.56 25.45 -5.04
CA PHE A 83 -2.27 24.78 -5.24
C PHE A 83 -1.52 25.38 -6.43
N ASP A 84 -0.20 25.30 -6.39
CA ASP A 84 0.65 25.54 -7.56
C ASP A 84 0.85 24.24 -8.35
N HIS A 85 1.02 23.13 -7.62
CA HIS A 85 1.13 21.78 -8.14
C HIS A 85 0.33 20.79 -7.27
N SER A 86 -0.34 19.80 -7.88
CA SER A 86 -1.10 18.78 -7.16
C SER A 86 -0.71 17.39 -7.60
N ILE A 87 -0.67 16.46 -6.64
CA ILE A 87 -0.50 15.03 -6.88
C ILE A 87 -1.77 14.34 -6.38
N LEU A 88 -2.60 13.93 -7.33
CA LEU A 88 -3.89 13.30 -7.04
C LEU A 88 -3.75 11.78 -7.04
N MET A 89 -4.13 11.17 -5.92
CA MET A 89 -4.14 9.71 -5.76
C MET A 89 -5.53 9.19 -6.12
N ALA A 90 -5.71 8.80 -7.39
CA ALA A 90 -6.97 8.24 -7.86
C ALA A 90 -7.33 6.93 -7.12
N PRO A 91 -8.62 6.59 -6.98
CA PRO A 91 -9.03 5.27 -6.52
C PRO A 91 -8.45 4.17 -7.42
N HIS A 92 -7.82 3.17 -6.80
CA HIS A 92 -7.24 2.05 -7.52
C HIS A 92 -8.24 0.93 -7.76
N GLN A 93 -8.06 0.21 -8.85
CA GLN A 93 -8.75 -1.04 -9.19
C GLN A 93 -7.80 -1.96 -9.94
N ALA A 94 -8.21 -3.20 -10.16
CA ALA A 94 -7.46 -4.15 -10.99
C ALA A 94 -7.32 -3.61 -12.41
N GLY A 95 -6.20 -3.94 -13.07
CA GLY A 95 -5.91 -3.51 -14.43
C GLY A 95 -6.91 -4.07 -15.46
N ASP A 96 -6.98 -3.46 -16.63
CA ASP A 96 -7.92 -3.76 -17.71
C ASP A 96 -7.96 -5.25 -18.10
N MET A 97 -6.83 -5.94 -18.04
CA MET A 97 -6.76 -7.37 -18.35
C MET A 97 -7.67 -8.19 -17.44
N ALA A 98 -7.70 -7.91 -16.13
CA ALA A 98 -8.57 -8.61 -15.19
C ALA A 98 -10.06 -8.38 -15.48
N TRP A 99 -10.42 -7.17 -15.92
CA TRP A 99 -11.78 -6.85 -16.35
C TRP A 99 -12.16 -7.58 -17.65
N LYS A 100 -11.31 -7.52 -18.65
CA LYS A 100 -11.54 -8.16 -19.95
C LYS A 100 -11.62 -9.68 -19.86
N ALA A 101 -10.85 -10.27 -18.96
CA ALA A 101 -10.84 -11.70 -18.70
C ALA A 101 -11.98 -12.17 -17.78
N GLY A 102 -12.84 -11.26 -17.30
CA GLY A 102 -13.97 -11.62 -16.42
C GLY A 102 -13.58 -12.04 -15.00
N LEU A 103 -12.38 -11.66 -14.53
CA LEU A 103 -11.83 -12.10 -13.24
C LEU A 103 -12.29 -11.24 -12.05
N ILE A 104 -13.07 -10.18 -12.29
CA ILE A 104 -13.48 -9.26 -11.23
C ILE A 104 -14.56 -9.89 -10.36
N GLY A 105 -14.26 -9.97 -9.06
CA GLY A 105 -15.20 -10.45 -8.06
C GLY A 105 -16.41 -9.55 -7.88
N LYS A 106 -17.51 -10.12 -7.39
CA LYS A 106 -18.75 -9.41 -7.11
C LYS A 106 -19.01 -9.40 -5.60
N ASN A 107 -19.62 -8.32 -5.12
CA ASN A 107 -20.10 -8.23 -3.74
C ASN A 107 -21.47 -8.96 -3.59
N ALA A 108 -22.06 -8.90 -2.39
CA ALA A 108 -23.34 -9.56 -2.09
C ALA A 108 -24.50 -9.07 -2.97
N GLU A 109 -24.45 -7.81 -3.43
CA GLU A 109 -25.44 -7.22 -4.34
C GLU A 109 -25.17 -7.49 -5.82
N GLY A 110 -24.17 -8.34 -6.15
CA GLY A 110 -23.77 -8.67 -7.52
C GLY A 110 -22.98 -7.57 -8.24
N LYS A 111 -22.58 -6.48 -7.56
CA LYS A 111 -21.82 -5.39 -8.15
C LYS A 111 -20.32 -5.73 -8.17
N PRO A 112 -19.59 -5.32 -9.23
CA PRO A 112 -18.15 -5.54 -9.31
C PRO A 112 -17.42 -4.88 -8.13
N THR A 113 -16.47 -5.60 -7.53
CA THR A 113 -15.64 -5.07 -6.44
C THR A 113 -14.49 -4.20 -6.92
N GLY A 114 -14.17 -4.25 -8.21
CA GLY A 114 -13.00 -3.62 -8.81
C GLY A 114 -11.73 -4.45 -8.72
N TRP A 115 -11.76 -5.64 -8.11
CA TRP A 115 -10.62 -6.52 -7.87
C TRP A 115 -10.96 -7.97 -8.17
N ALA A 116 -9.95 -8.82 -8.42
CA ALA A 116 -10.18 -10.22 -8.75
C ALA A 116 -10.79 -11.00 -7.58
N GLY A 117 -11.75 -11.87 -7.89
CA GLY A 117 -12.46 -12.70 -6.92
C GLY A 117 -11.78 -14.05 -6.71
N VAL A 118 -10.63 -14.07 -6.03
CA VAL A 118 -9.84 -15.27 -5.81
C VAL A 118 -10.22 -16.03 -4.53
N ASP A 119 -9.82 -17.31 -4.48
CA ASP A 119 -9.70 -18.01 -3.21
C ASP A 119 -8.59 -17.36 -2.36
N PRO A 120 -8.85 -17.02 -1.09
CA PRO A 120 -7.89 -16.27 -0.28
C PRO A 120 -6.64 -17.06 0.12
N PHE A 121 -6.69 -18.41 0.06
CA PHE A 121 -5.58 -19.28 0.45
C PHE A 121 -4.70 -19.70 -0.72
N PHE A 122 -5.32 -19.91 -1.89
CA PHE A 122 -4.63 -20.45 -3.06
C PHE A 122 -4.47 -19.46 -4.21
N LEU A 123 -5.12 -18.29 -4.14
CA LEU A 123 -5.07 -17.21 -5.12
C LEU A 123 -5.57 -17.61 -6.53
N ASN A 124 -6.27 -18.73 -6.66
CA ASN A 124 -6.94 -19.11 -7.88
C ASN A 124 -8.37 -18.58 -7.93
N MET A 125 -8.92 -18.51 -9.12
CA MET A 125 -10.33 -18.13 -9.30
C MET A 125 -11.25 -19.20 -8.71
N LYS A 126 -12.37 -18.77 -8.12
CA LYS A 126 -13.35 -19.70 -7.55
C LYS A 126 -14.06 -20.54 -8.60
N ASP A 127 -14.31 -19.94 -9.77
CA ASP A 127 -15.03 -20.57 -10.87
C ASP A 127 -14.08 -21.30 -11.85
N ASP A 128 -12.77 -21.07 -11.75
CA ASP A 128 -11.74 -21.73 -12.56
C ASP A 128 -10.47 -21.95 -11.73
N PRO A 129 -10.27 -23.15 -11.18
CA PRO A 129 -9.14 -23.43 -10.29
C PRO A 129 -7.77 -23.46 -10.99
N ASP A 130 -7.74 -23.41 -12.32
CA ASP A 130 -6.51 -23.41 -13.10
C ASP A 130 -6.04 -21.98 -13.43
N VAL A 131 -6.88 -20.97 -13.15
CA VAL A 131 -6.55 -19.56 -13.33
C VAL A 131 -6.17 -18.95 -11.98
N TYR A 132 -4.94 -18.44 -11.89
CA TYR A 132 -4.41 -17.76 -10.71
C TYR A 132 -4.30 -16.26 -10.95
N VAL A 133 -4.60 -15.47 -9.92
CA VAL A 133 -4.38 -14.02 -9.93
C VAL A 133 -3.48 -13.65 -8.75
N ILE A 134 -2.43 -12.90 -9.03
CA ILE A 134 -1.40 -12.53 -8.04
C ILE A 134 -1.17 -11.01 -7.99
N GLY A 135 -0.47 -10.55 -6.98
CA GLY A 135 -0.07 -9.15 -6.83
C GLY A 135 -1.24 -8.20 -6.62
N ASP A 136 -1.14 -7.04 -7.22
CA ASP A 136 -2.06 -5.92 -6.97
C ASP A 136 -3.51 -6.20 -7.41
N ALA A 137 -3.72 -7.09 -8.36
CA ALA A 137 -5.06 -7.44 -8.85
C ALA A 137 -5.89 -8.28 -7.84
N VAL A 138 -5.25 -8.92 -6.87
CA VAL A 138 -5.91 -9.76 -5.85
C VAL A 138 -6.94 -8.95 -5.07
N GLY A 139 -8.15 -9.48 -4.92
CA GLY A 139 -9.27 -8.86 -4.22
C GLY A 139 -9.22 -9.03 -2.71
N ILE A 140 -10.41 -9.12 -2.12
CA ILE A 140 -10.58 -9.31 -0.68
C ILE A 140 -10.13 -10.72 -0.28
N VAL A 141 -9.23 -10.81 0.68
CA VAL A 141 -8.70 -12.07 1.23
C VAL A 141 -9.12 -12.32 2.68
N SER A 142 -9.58 -11.29 3.38
CA SER A 142 -10.06 -11.40 4.76
C SER A 142 -11.15 -10.38 5.07
N PRO A 143 -12.16 -10.71 5.86
CA PRO A 143 -13.14 -9.76 6.36
C PRO A 143 -12.57 -8.78 7.40
N HIS A 144 -11.40 -9.08 8.00
CA HIS A 144 -10.79 -8.26 9.05
C HIS A 144 -9.95 -7.11 8.50
N PHE A 145 -9.11 -7.39 7.48
CA PHE A 145 -8.22 -6.37 6.89
C PHE A 145 -8.46 -6.14 5.39
N ASN A 146 -9.40 -6.86 4.79
CA ASN A 146 -9.81 -6.84 3.39
C ASN A 146 -8.71 -7.27 2.41
N PHE A 147 -7.67 -6.48 2.20
CA PHE A 147 -6.69 -6.66 1.13
C PHE A 147 -5.28 -6.77 1.69
N TYR A 148 -4.47 -7.62 1.10
CA TYR A 148 -3.02 -7.48 1.23
C TYR A 148 -2.58 -6.10 0.71
N PRO A 149 -1.54 -5.48 1.28
CA PRO A 149 -0.94 -4.28 0.71
C PRO A 149 -0.57 -4.49 -0.75
N LYS A 150 -0.87 -3.49 -1.59
CA LYS A 150 -0.55 -3.53 -3.02
C LYS A 150 0.88 -3.05 -3.22
N ALA A 151 1.82 -3.98 -3.16
CA ALA A 151 3.26 -3.70 -3.20
C ALA A 151 4.02 -4.78 -3.98
N GLY A 152 5.10 -4.39 -4.64
CA GLY A 152 5.87 -5.28 -5.50
C GLY A 152 6.41 -6.53 -4.81
N HIS A 153 6.86 -6.40 -3.56
CA HIS A 153 7.34 -7.56 -2.78
C HIS A 153 6.21 -8.54 -2.40
N VAL A 154 4.99 -8.06 -2.15
CA VAL A 154 3.82 -8.93 -1.96
C VAL A 154 3.48 -9.66 -3.26
N ALA A 155 3.57 -8.97 -4.40
CA ALA A 155 3.37 -9.59 -5.71
C ALA A 155 4.42 -10.68 -5.98
N ASN A 156 5.69 -10.44 -5.65
CA ASN A 156 6.76 -11.44 -5.75
C ASN A 156 6.51 -12.64 -4.82
N ALA A 157 6.09 -12.41 -3.58
CA ALA A 157 5.74 -13.48 -2.64
C ALA A 157 4.57 -14.32 -3.18
N HIS A 158 3.51 -13.69 -3.71
CA HIS A 158 2.40 -14.38 -4.35
C HIS A 158 2.87 -15.24 -5.54
N ALA A 159 3.76 -14.73 -6.39
CA ALA A 159 4.30 -15.48 -7.53
C ALA A 159 5.02 -16.75 -7.09
N LYS A 160 5.85 -16.67 -6.05
CA LYS A 160 6.58 -17.84 -5.48
C LYS A 160 5.63 -18.84 -4.86
N ILE A 161 4.62 -18.37 -4.14
CA ILE A 161 3.59 -19.23 -3.52
C ILE A 161 2.81 -19.97 -4.60
N VAL A 162 2.31 -19.26 -5.62
CA VAL A 162 1.52 -19.87 -6.70
C VAL A 162 2.37 -20.81 -7.57
N ALA A 163 3.62 -20.45 -7.88
CA ALA A 163 4.53 -21.35 -8.58
C ALA A 163 4.72 -22.68 -7.86
N ARG A 164 4.82 -22.65 -6.51
CA ARG A 164 4.87 -23.86 -5.68
C ARG A 164 3.57 -24.66 -5.76
N TYR A 165 2.42 -24.00 -5.72
CA TYR A 165 1.11 -24.66 -5.86
C TYR A 165 0.97 -25.37 -7.20
N ILE A 166 1.34 -24.71 -8.29
CA ILE A 166 1.30 -25.30 -9.62
C ILE A 166 2.25 -26.52 -9.69
N ALA A 167 3.47 -26.39 -9.16
CA ALA A 167 4.43 -27.50 -9.13
C ALA A 167 3.93 -28.72 -8.35
N GLU A 168 3.24 -28.53 -7.24
CA GLU A 168 2.65 -29.65 -6.48
C GLU A 168 1.49 -30.29 -7.24
N ARG A 169 0.60 -29.49 -7.85
CA ARG A 169 -0.51 -30.00 -8.67
C ARG A 169 -0.01 -30.82 -9.88
N VAL A 170 1.01 -30.33 -10.56
CA VAL A 170 1.63 -31.06 -11.70
C VAL A 170 2.20 -32.41 -11.27
N LYS A 171 2.67 -32.53 -10.03
CA LYS A 171 3.15 -33.78 -9.44
C LYS A 171 2.01 -34.66 -8.86
N GLY A 172 0.76 -34.27 -9.06
CA GLY A 172 -0.40 -34.98 -8.52
C GLY A 172 -0.56 -34.87 -7.00
N ARG A 173 0.07 -33.89 -6.36
CA ARG A 173 -0.02 -33.65 -4.93
C ARG A 173 -0.96 -32.48 -4.62
N GLN A 174 -1.59 -32.52 -3.44
CA GLN A 174 -2.38 -31.40 -2.96
C GLN A 174 -1.44 -30.33 -2.37
N PRO A 175 -1.48 -29.08 -2.86
CA PRO A 175 -0.67 -28.01 -2.29
C PRO A 175 -1.17 -27.64 -0.90
N GLN A 176 -0.25 -27.33 0.01
CA GLN A 176 -0.59 -26.68 1.27
C GLN A 176 -0.59 -25.16 1.07
N TYR A 177 -1.55 -24.47 1.70
CA TYR A 177 -1.58 -23.02 1.63
C TYR A 177 -0.35 -22.39 2.28
N ALA A 178 0.06 -21.24 1.76
CA ALA A 178 1.06 -20.37 2.34
C ALA A 178 0.57 -18.91 2.25
N LEU A 179 0.92 -18.11 3.24
CA LEU A 179 0.56 -16.70 3.30
C LEU A 179 1.81 -15.85 3.03
N PRO A 180 1.68 -14.70 2.38
CA PRO A 180 2.83 -13.81 2.16
C PRO A 180 3.20 -13.12 3.48
N ASP A 181 4.45 -12.68 3.59
CA ASP A 181 4.85 -11.68 4.57
C ASP A 181 4.78 -10.29 3.93
N ASN A 182 4.68 -9.25 4.76
CA ASN A 182 4.78 -7.88 4.29
C ASN A 182 5.63 -7.03 5.24
N LEU A 183 6.56 -6.31 4.65
CA LEU A 183 7.44 -5.35 5.33
C LEU A 183 7.53 -4.12 4.44
N CYS A 184 7.29 -2.95 5.03
CA CYS A 184 7.46 -1.68 4.34
C CYS A 184 8.40 -0.80 5.16
N PHE A 185 9.38 -0.22 4.48
CA PHE A 185 10.17 0.90 4.97
C PHE A 185 9.67 2.18 4.32
N MET A 186 9.68 3.28 5.05
CA MET A 186 9.29 4.60 4.55
C MET A 186 10.31 5.62 5.00
N MET A 187 10.95 6.27 4.04
CA MET A 187 11.90 7.34 4.32
C MET A 187 11.16 8.60 4.74
N VAL A 188 11.35 9.00 5.99
CA VAL A 188 10.73 10.21 6.55
C VAL A 188 11.70 11.39 6.66
N ASN A 189 13.02 11.13 6.65
CA ASN A 189 14.04 12.18 6.61
C ASN A 189 15.08 11.88 5.52
N THR A 190 15.45 12.89 4.75
CA THR A 190 16.39 12.75 3.64
C THR A 190 17.82 13.22 3.96
N ALA A 191 17.98 13.97 5.06
CA ALA A 191 19.29 14.48 5.52
C ALA A 191 19.27 14.80 7.03
N PRO A 192 19.81 13.91 7.90
CA PRO A 192 20.27 12.56 7.58
C PRO A 192 19.16 11.67 7.02
N ARG A 193 19.51 10.55 6.38
CA ARG A 193 18.51 9.58 5.97
C ARG A 193 18.00 8.82 7.19
N GLU A 194 16.68 8.79 7.37
CA GLU A 194 16.03 8.07 8.46
C GLU A 194 14.69 7.52 7.98
N ASP A 195 14.44 6.27 8.30
CA ASP A 195 13.21 5.56 7.96
C ASP A 195 12.38 5.24 9.20
N VAL A 196 11.11 4.98 8.96
CA VAL A 196 10.19 4.25 9.83
C VAL A 196 9.78 2.96 9.12
N ALA A 197 9.30 1.95 9.86
CA ALA A 197 8.95 0.67 9.24
C ALA A 197 7.64 0.09 9.80
N VAL A 198 6.97 -0.73 8.99
CA VAL A 198 5.84 -1.56 9.45
C VAL A 198 6.02 -2.99 8.98
N ARG A 199 5.75 -3.94 9.88
CA ARG A 199 5.76 -5.37 9.59
C ARG A 199 4.35 -5.92 9.74
N PHE A 200 3.93 -6.75 8.77
CA PHE A 200 2.67 -7.46 8.83
C PHE A 200 2.95 -8.97 8.80
N LYS A 201 2.35 -9.69 9.72
CA LYS A 201 2.31 -11.16 9.73
C LYS A 201 0.88 -11.61 9.51
N TYR A 202 0.73 -12.68 8.74
CA TYR A 202 -0.58 -13.26 8.46
C TYR A 202 -0.62 -14.69 8.97
N TYR A 203 -1.74 -15.05 9.57
CA TYR A 203 -1.98 -16.39 10.08
C TYR A 203 -3.48 -16.72 9.99
N VAL A 204 -3.82 -17.98 10.12
CA VAL A 204 -5.21 -18.45 10.11
C VAL A 204 -5.66 -18.70 11.53
N ASN A 205 -6.77 -18.10 11.93
CA ASN A 205 -7.36 -18.31 13.25
C ASN A 205 -8.20 -19.60 13.32
N ASP A 206 -8.71 -19.94 14.50
CA ASP A 206 -9.52 -21.13 14.75
C ASP A 206 -10.81 -21.22 13.93
N LYS A 207 -11.25 -20.09 13.36
CA LYS A 207 -12.43 -20.01 12.47
C LYS A 207 -12.07 -20.17 10.99
N GLY A 208 -10.81 -20.46 10.66
CA GLY A 208 -10.35 -20.58 9.28
C GLY A 208 -10.24 -19.22 8.54
N ILE A 209 -10.13 -18.11 9.26
CA ILE A 209 -10.06 -16.76 8.68
C ILE A 209 -8.63 -16.25 8.77
N ILE A 210 -8.15 -15.67 7.68
CA ILE A 210 -6.82 -15.02 7.65
C ILE A 210 -6.87 -13.76 8.50
N ILE A 211 -5.97 -13.66 9.47
CA ILE A 211 -5.80 -12.53 10.38
C ILE A 211 -4.46 -11.85 10.07
N GLN A 212 -4.38 -10.56 10.38
CA GLN A 212 -3.18 -9.75 10.25
C GLN A 212 -2.76 -9.22 11.62
N ASP A 213 -1.50 -9.46 11.97
CA ASP A 213 -0.81 -8.71 13.02
C ASP A 213 0.01 -7.60 12.36
N GLN A 214 0.00 -6.43 12.98
CA GLN A 214 0.75 -5.25 12.52
C GLN A 214 1.66 -4.77 13.65
N ASP A 215 2.93 -4.59 13.30
CA ASP A 215 3.97 -4.06 14.19
C ASP A 215 4.53 -2.77 13.57
N ASP A 216 4.23 -1.63 14.20
CA ASP A 216 4.62 -0.30 13.77
C ASP A 216 5.90 0.14 14.47
N ASP A 217 6.99 0.24 13.73
CA ASP A 217 8.23 0.86 14.18
C ASP A 217 8.20 2.37 13.87
N ASN A 218 7.67 3.12 14.84
CA ASN A 218 7.43 4.56 14.69
C ASN A 218 8.66 5.43 14.93
N LEU A 219 9.76 4.86 15.45
CA LEU A 219 10.98 5.61 15.72
C LEU A 219 11.82 5.71 14.45
N ARG A 220 11.93 6.93 13.90
CA ARG A 220 12.80 7.16 12.76
C ARG A 220 14.28 7.03 13.14
N ARG A 221 15.03 6.30 12.33
CA ARG A 221 16.47 6.09 12.54
C ARG A 221 17.18 5.61 11.27
N ASP A 222 18.48 5.75 11.24
CA ASP A 222 19.34 5.41 10.11
C ASP A 222 19.62 3.91 9.99
N GLU A 223 19.54 3.16 11.08
CA GLU A 223 19.66 1.70 11.03
C GLU A 223 18.56 1.09 10.12
N LEU A 224 17.34 1.64 10.16
CA LEU A 224 16.26 1.18 9.27
C LEU A 224 16.56 1.43 7.80
N VAL A 225 17.28 2.51 7.47
CA VAL A 225 17.74 2.77 6.08
C VAL A 225 18.72 1.67 5.62
N THR A 226 19.62 1.24 6.50
CA THR A 226 20.52 0.13 6.20
C THR A 226 19.76 -1.17 5.98
N GLU A 227 18.75 -1.46 6.81
CA GLU A 227 17.88 -2.62 6.66
C GLU A 227 17.08 -2.55 5.35
N ASP A 228 16.52 -1.39 4.99
CA ASP A 228 15.77 -1.16 3.75
C ASP A 228 16.62 -1.47 2.51
N PHE A 229 17.83 -0.89 2.42
CA PHE A 229 18.72 -1.16 1.30
C PHE A 229 19.13 -2.63 1.21
N ALA A 230 19.41 -3.28 2.34
CA ALA A 230 19.72 -4.70 2.37
C ALA A 230 18.50 -5.56 1.95
N TRP A 231 17.30 -5.19 2.39
CA TRP A 231 16.05 -5.83 1.99
C TRP A 231 15.77 -5.64 0.50
N ALA A 232 15.87 -4.42 -0.02
CA ALA A 232 15.71 -4.13 -1.45
C ALA A 232 16.73 -4.92 -2.30
N GLY A 233 17.98 -4.98 -1.89
CA GLY A 233 19.02 -5.77 -2.56
C GLY A 233 18.66 -7.26 -2.66
N ARG A 234 18.18 -7.87 -1.57
CA ARG A 234 17.71 -9.26 -1.58
C ARG A 234 16.51 -9.45 -2.51
N MET A 235 15.56 -8.49 -2.54
CA MET A 235 14.41 -8.53 -3.44
C MET A 235 14.83 -8.48 -4.92
N TYR A 236 15.78 -7.61 -5.27
CA TYR A 236 16.30 -7.53 -6.64
C TYR A 236 17.03 -8.81 -7.04
N GLN A 237 17.86 -9.37 -6.15
CA GLN A 237 18.52 -10.64 -6.39
C GLN A 237 17.50 -11.78 -6.58
N ASP A 238 16.43 -11.80 -5.79
CA ASP A 238 15.38 -12.82 -5.87
C ASP A 238 14.58 -12.74 -7.19
N MET A 239 14.39 -11.53 -7.74
CA MET A 239 13.61 -11.31 -8.96
C MET A 239 14.44 -11.43 -10.25
N PHE A 240 15.70 -11.08 -10.22
CA PHE A 240 16.53 -10.92 -11.42
C PHE A 240 17.82 -11.76 -11.42
N GLY A 241 18.14 -12.45 -10.36
CA GLY A 241 19.30 -13.34 -10.23
C GLY A 241 20.50 -12.62 -9.68
#